data_537648117bfd54fb26d1d6113d8e2e30
#
_entry.id   537648117bfd54fb26d1d6113d8e2e30
#
_cell.length_a   1.000
_cell.length_b   1.000
_cell.length_c   1.000
_cell.angle_alpha   90.00
_cell.angle_beta   90.00
_cell.angle_gamma   90.00
#
_symmetry.space_group_name_H-M   'P 1'
#
loop_
_entity.id
_entity.type
_entity.pdbx_description
1 polymer ?
#
loop_
_entity_poly.entity_id
_entity_poly.type
_entity_poly.pdbx_seq_one_letter_code
_entity_poly.pdbx_strand_id
1 'polypeptide(L)'
;MKMPDSLAALTWISTRKSGAGHWSLDLAGMPGWCRVHAQGSCFAVVIGAVRDDGWLIRTCLWLASMRGGLDDGLLLDGDRLWLVRCHAADIAPAELEAALLQQSAIASRLRSDAPPPGTAITVDALGKRV
;
A
#
# COMPACT_ATOMS: atom_id res chain seq x y z
N MET A 1 -14.30 7.77 -15.85
CA MET A 1 -12.96 7.36 -16.29
C MET A 1 -12.90 5.89 -16.56
N LYS A 2 -12.15 5.53 -17.56
CA LYS A 2 -12.01 4.13 -17.96
C LYS A 2 -10.96 3.44 -17.09
N MET A 3 -11.23 2.19 -16.75
CA MET A 3 -10.25 1.37 -16.05
C MET A 3 -9.01 1.15 -16.93
N PRO A 4 -7.79 1.22 -16.36
CA PRO A 4 -6.58 0.98 -17.14
C PRO A 4 -6.58 -0.41 -17.77
N ASP A 5 -6.17 -0.50 -19.03
CA ASP A 5 -6.11 -1.79 -19.73
C ASP A 5 -5.14 -2.75 -19.06
N SER A 6 -4.04 -2.23 -18.52
CA SER A 6 -3.07 -3.05 -17.78
C SER A 6 -3.69 -3.67 -16.54
N LEU A 7 -4.58 -2.96 -15.87
CA LEU A 7 -5.28 -3.49 -14.71
C LEU A 7 -6.30 -4.56 -15.11
N ALA A 8 -7.03 -4.31 -16.20
CA ALA A 8 -8.04 -5.25 -16.69
C ALA A 8 -7.43 -6.60 -17.09
N ALA A 9 -6.16 -6.64 -17.42
CA ALA A 9 -5.46 -7.86 -17.78
C ALA A 9 -5.11 -8.75 -16.59
N LEU A 10 -5.20 -8.23 -15.36
CA LEU A 10 -4.82 -8.96 -14.15
C LEU A 10 -6.03 -9.72 -13.60
N THR A 11 -5.95 -11.05 -13.66
CA THR A 11 -7.08 -11.91 -13.30
C THR A 11 -7.27 -12.11 -11.80
N TRP A 12 -6.23 -11.87 -11.00
CA TRP A 12 -6.28 -12.05 -9.55
C TRP A 12 -6.82 -10.83 -8.81
N ILE A 13 -7.13 -9.77 -9.55
CA ILE A 13 -7.69 -8.54 -8.98
C ILE A 13 -9.13 -8.41 -9.45
N SER A 14 -10.04 -8.26 -8.50
CA SER A 14 -11.43 -7.91 -8.78
C SER A 14 -11.59 -6.41 -8.69
N THR A 15 -12.36 -5.84 -9.61
CA THR A 15 -12.57 -4.41 -9.66
C THR A 15 -14.05 -4.08 -9.62
N ARG A 16 -14.39 -2.96 -8.99
CA ARG A 16 -15.74 -2.44 -8.98
C ARG A 16 -15.69 -0.93 -9.01
N LYS A 17 -16.45 -0.33 -9.91
CA LYS A 17 -16.50 1.13 -9.97
C LYS A 17 -17.11 1.68 -8.68
N SER A 18 -16.44 2.64 -8.09
CA SER A 18 -16.82 3.21 -6.81
C SER A 18 -16.69 4.71 -6.88
N GLY A 19 -17.77 5.39 -7.22
CA GLY A 19 -17.78 6.82 -7.36
C GLY A 19 -17.05 7.33 -8.60
N ALA A 20 -16.97 8.64 -8.73
CA ALA A 20 -16.33 9.28 -9.87
C ALA A 20 -14.81 9.26 -9.71
N GLY A 21 -14.14 8.72 -10.70
CA GLY A 21 -12.69 8.80 -10.79
C GLY A 21 -11.92 7.74 -10.01
N HIS A 22 -12.58 6.80 -9.35
CA HIS A 22 -11.83 5.72 -8.71
C HIS A 22 -12.58 4.39 -8.75
N TRP A 23 -11.82 3.32 -8.55
CA TRP A 23 -12.29 1.94 -8.57
C TRP A 23 -11.93 1.27 -7.26
N SER A 24 -12.87 0.54 -6.68
CA SER A 24 -12.57 -0.34 -5.55
C SER A 24 -11.94 -1.60 -6.07
N LEU A 25 -10.91 -2.07 -5.39
CA LEU A 25 -10.15 -3.25 -5.77
C LEU A 25 -10.19 -4.29 -4.66
N ASP A 26 -10.16 -5.54 -5.08
CA ASP A 26 -9.85 -6.66 -4.20
C ASP A 26 -8.61 -7.34 -4.76
N LEU A 27 -7.51 -7.20 -4.03
CA LEU A 27 -6.22 -7.76 -4.43
C LEU A 27 -6.00 -9.06 -3.66
N ALA A 28 -6.61 -10.13 -4.14
CA ALA A 28 -6.54 -11.46 -3.50
C ALA A 28 -6.97 -11.40 -2.03
N GLY A 29 -8.09 -10.73 -1.76
CA GLY A 29 -8.65 -10.59 -0.42
C GLY A 29 -8.24 -9.32 0.31
N MET A 30 -7.30 -8.54 -0.22
CA MET A 30 -6.90 -7.26 0.38
C MET A 30 -7.67 -6.11 -0.26
N PRO A 31 -8.37 -5.30 0.53
CA PRO A 31 -9.03 -4.12 -0.01
C PRO A 31 -8.04 -3.11 -0.56
N GLY A 32 -8.40 -2.50 -1.65
CA GLY A 32 -7.61 -1.45 -2.25
C GLY A 32 -8.49 -0.54 -3.10
N TRP A 33 -7.87 0.45 -3.70
CA TRP A 33 -8.54 1.30 -4.68
C TRP A 33 -7.54 1.80 -5.71
N CYS A 34 -8.08 2.19 -6.85
CA CYS A 34 -7.31 2.75 -7.96
C CYS A 34 -7.98 4.05 -8.39
N ARG A 35 -7.18 5.09 -8.52
CA ARG A 35 -7.62 6.36 -9.10
C ARG A 35 -6.87 6.60 -10.38
N VAL A 36 -7.63 6.89 -11.45
CA VAL A 36 -7.06 7.15 -12.77
C VAL A 36 -7.09 8.64 -13.02
N HIS A 37 -6.01 9.16 -13.54
CA HIS A 37 -5.89 10.56 -13.94
C HIS A 37 -5.16 10.67 -15.29
N ALA A 38 -5.08 11.88 -15.84
CA ALA A 38 -4.56 12.07 -17.20
C ALA A 38 -3.13 11.54 -17.38
N GLN A 39 -2.32 11.60 -16.34
CA GLN A 39 -0.89 11.24 -16.43
C GLN A 39 -0.60 9.82 -15.96
N GLY A 40 -1.58 9.13 -15.43
CA GLY A 40 -1.34 7.78 -14.92
C GLY A 40 -2.42 7.31 -13.97
N SER A 41 -2.01 6.46 -13.05
CA SER A 41 -2.91 5.87 -12.05
C SER A 41 -2.21 5.74 -10.72
N CYS A 42 -2.97 5.86 -9.64
CA CYS A 42 -2.47 5.64 -8.29
C CYS A 42 -3.26 4.47 -7.69
N PHE A 43 -2.53 3.55 -7.10
CA PHE A 43 -3.09 2.37 -6.46
C PHE A 43 -2.84 2.43 -4.96
N ALA A 44 -3.85 2.14 -4.18
CA ALA A 44 -3.73 2.06 -2.74
C ALA A 44 -4.10 0.67 -2.26
N VAL A 45 -3.35 0.17 -1.30
CA VAL A 45 -3.61 -1.09 -0.63
C VAL A 45 -3.73 -0.81 0.86
N VAL A 46 -4.75 -1.37 1.50
CA VAL A 46 -4.99 -1.11 2.91
C VAL A 46 -3.86 -1.69 3.77
N ILE A 47 -3.38 -0.90 4.71
CA ILE A 47 -2.51 -1.39 5.77
C ILE A 47 -3.37 -1.77 6.98
N GLY A 48 -4.31 -0.91 7.35
CA GLY A 48 -5.23 -1.20 8.44
C GLY A 48 -5.64 0.05 9.20
N ALA A 49 -6.37 -0.14 10.27
CA ALA A 49 -6.75 0.95 11.15
C ALA A 49 -5.53 1.43 11.95
N VAL A 50 -5.43 2.74 12.11
CA VAL A 50 -4.38 3.33 12.94
C VAL A 50 -4.68 3.00 14.40
N ARG A 51 -3.70 2.43 15.10
CA ARG A 51 -3.87 2.00 16.48
C ARG A 51 -3.54 3.09 17.46
N ASP A 52 -2.38 3.71 17.26
CA ASP A 52 -1.89 4.81 18.06
C ASP A 52 -0.76 5.52 17.32
N ASP A 53 -0.31 6.64 17.84
CA ASP A 53 0.76 7.42 17.22
C ASP A 53 2.07 6.66 17.16
N GLY A 54 2.37 5.87 18.18
CA GLY A 54 3.58 5.05 18.19
C GLY A 54 3.59 4.02 17.06
N TRP A 55 2.47 3.36 16.84
CA TRP A 55 2.34 2.42 15.73
C TRP A 55 2.52 3.13 14.38
N LEU A 56 1.92 4.30 14.25
CA LEU A 56 2.01 5.08 13.01
C LEU A 56 3.45 5.50 12.72
N ILE A 57 4.16 5.99 13.73
CA ILE A 57 5.55 6.40 13.59
C ILE A 57 6.42 5.20 13.20
N ARG A 58 6.25 4.06 13.87
CA ARG A 58 7.01 2.85 13.54
C ARG A 58 6.74 2.38 12.12
N THR A 59 5.49 2.46 11.69
CA THR A 59 5.10 2.08 10.32
C THR A 59 5.79 2.99 9.31
N CYS A 60 5.81 4.29 9.54
CA CYS A 60 6.47 5.24 8.66
C CYS A 60 7.98 4.98 8.60
N LEU A 61 8.61 4.75 9.74
CA LEU A 61 10.05 4.47 9.81
C LEU A 61 10.39 3.17 9.12
N TRP A 62 9.56 2.17 9.31
CA TRP A 62 9.80 0.87 8.68
C TRP A 62 9.68 0.97 7.17
N LEU A 63 8.65 1.65 6.67
CA LEU A 63 8.50 1.86 5.23
C LEU A 63 9.72 2.59 4.67
N ALA A 64 10.20 3.61 5.36
CA ALA A 64 11.37 4.39 4.92
C ALA A 64 12.64 3.54 4.85
N SER A 65 12.72 2.46 5.64
CA SER A 65 13.88 1.58 5.66
C SER A 65 13.84 0.49 4.58
N MET A 66 12.69 0.30 3.94
CA MET A 66 12.55 -0.72 2.90
C MET A 66 13.01 -0.20 1.56
N ARG A 67 13.80 -1.01 0.84
CA ARG A 67 14.22 -0.64 -0.51
C ARG A 67 13.05 -0.50 -1.45
N GLY A 68 12.11 -1.44 -1.38
CA GLY A 68 10.93 -1.43 -2.24
C GLY A 68 9.94 -0.35 -1.91
N GLY A 69 10.09 0.32 -0.77
CA GLY A 69 9.17 1.36 -0.34
C GLY A 69 9.55 2.77 -0.76
N LEU A 70 10.61 2.94 -1.55
CA LEU A 70 11.09 4.26 -1.95
C LEU A 70 10.07 5.06 -2.76
N ASP A 71 9.25 4.37 -3.56
CA ASP A 71 8.25 5.00 -4.40
C ASP A 71 6.86 5.00 -3.77
N ASP A 72 6.75 4.51 -2.54
CA ASP A 72 5.49 4.40 -1.86
C ASP A 72 5.24 5.59 -0.94
N GLY A 73 3.96 5.95 -0.83
CA GLY A 73 3.50 6.94 0.12
C GLY A 73 2.48 6.33 1.06
N LEU A 74 2.25 7.00 2.17
CA LEU A 74 1.20 6.63 3.11
C LEU A 74 0.10 7.65 3.05
N LEU A 75 -1.13 7.18 3.01
CA LEU A 75 -2.31 8.04 3.03
C LEU A 75 -3.17 7.63 4.21
N LEU A 76 -3.49 8.60 5.05
CA LEU A 76 -4.44 8.43 6.14
C LEU A 76 -5.79 8.93 5.68
N ASP A 77 -6.78 8.04 5.67
CA ASP A 77 -8.15 8.37 5.31
C ASP A 77 -9.06 7.89 6.44
N GLY A 78 -9.59 8.86 7.18
CA GLY A 78 -10.31 8.55 8.40
C GLY A 78 -9.37 7.93 9.42
N ASP A 79 -9.68 6.72 9.85
CA ASP A 79 -8.84 5.96 10.77
C ASP A 79 -8.03 4.87 10.08
N ARG A 80 -8.07 4.80 8.75
CA ARG A 80 -7.36 3.79 7.98
C ARG A 80 -6.13 4.34 7.32
N LEU A 81 -5.09 3.54 7.32
CA LEU A 81 -3.83 3.86 6.66
C LEU A 81 -3.71 3.02 5.39
N TRP A 82 -3.33 3.69 4.30
CA TRP A 82 -3.20 3.08 2.98
C TRP A 82 -1.78 3.26 2.47
N LEU A 83 -1.28 2.24 1.81
CA LEU A 83 -0.01 2.31 1.08
C LEU A 83 -0.33 2.67 -0.36
N VAL A 84 0.21 3.77 -0.86
CA VAL A 84 -0.14 4.33 -2.16
C VAL A 84 1.09 4.35 -3.05
N ARG A 85 0.93 3.91 -4.29
CA ARG A 85 1.96 3.99 -5.32
C ARG A 85 1.32 4.43 -6.64
N CYS A 86 1.97 5.34 -7.34
CA CYS A 86 1.48 5.85 -8.62
C CYS A 86 2.33 5.32 -9.78
N HIS A 87 1.69 5.15 -10.92
CA HIS A 87 2.32 4.60 -12.12
C HIS A 87 1.97 5.45 -13.33
N ALA A 88 2.84 5.40 -14.33
CA ALA A 88 2.60 6.06 -15.61
C ALA A 88 1.41 5.43 -16.35
N ALA A 89 0.76 6.21 -17.19
CA ALA A 89 -0.43 5.76 -17.92
C ALA A 89 -0.13 4.58 -18.86
N ASP A 90 1.10 4.48 -19.34
CA ASP A 90 1.52 3.47 -20.31
C ASP A 90 2.23 2.27 -19.68
N ILE A 91 2.12 2.10 -18.37
CA ILE A 91 2.75 0.96 -17.70
C ILE A 91 2.26 -0.36 -18.31
N ALA A 92 3.20 -1.26 -18.59
CA ALA A 92 2.87 -2.57 -19.14
C ALA A 92 2.17 -3.45 -18.07
N PRO A 93 1.26 -4.36 -18.49
CA PRO A 93 0.56 -5.23 -17.53
C PRO A 93 1.49 -6.03 -16.64
N ALA A 94 2.60 -6.56 -17.18
CA ALA A 94 3.55 -7.34 -16.40
C ALA A 94 4.26 -6.49 -15.33
N GLU A 95 4.59 -5.24 -15.67
CA GLU A 95 5.20 -4.33 -14.72
C GLU A 95 4.22 -3.92 -13.63
N LEU A 96 2.98 -3.66 -14.01
CA LEU A 96 1.93 -3.31 -13.04
C LEU A 96 1.67 -4.48 -12.09
N GLU A 97 1.62 -5.70 -12.62
CA GLU A 97 1.43 -6.89 -11.79
C GLU A 97 2.53 -7.04 -10.77
N ALA A 98 3.78 -6.93 -11.20
CA ALA A 98 4.93 -7.03 -10.29
C ALA A 98 4.89 -5.93 -9.22
N ALA A 99 4.54 -4.70 -9.62
CA ALA A 99 4.44 -3.58 -8.70
C ALA A 99 3.32 -3.80 -7.68
N LEU A 100 2.16 -4.28 -8.11
CA LEU A 100 1.03 -4.53 -7.20
C LEU A 100 1.30 -5.68 -6.25
N LEU A 101 1.97 -6.74 -6.72
CA LEU A 101 2.39 -7.83 -5.85
C LEU A 101 3.37 -7.35 -4.78
N GLN A 102 4.33 -6.53 -5.16
CA GLN A 102 5.28 -5.94 -4.22
C GLN A 102 4.57 -5.02 -3.24
N GLN A 103 3.70 -4.15 -3.73
CA GLN A 103 2.94 -3.22 -2.87
C GLN A 103 2.07 -3.98 -1.87
N SER A 104 1.41 -5.04 -2.32
CA SER A 104 0.58 -5.87 -1.44
C SER A 104 1.41 -6.58 -0.38
N ALA A 105 2.59 -7.05 -0.75
CA ALA A 105 3.51 -7.70 0.20
C ALA A 105 4.00 -6.70 1.25
N ILE A 106 4.35 -5.50 0.84
CA ILE A 106 4.78 -4.45 1.76
C ILE A 106 3.63 -4.08 2.71
N ALA A 107 2.43 -3.86 2.19
CA ALA A 107 1.26 -3.53 3.00
C ALA A 107 0.96 -4.64 4.02
N SER A 108 1.09 -5.88 3.60
CA SER A 108 0.88 -7.03 4.47
C SER A 108 1.89 -7.07 5.63
N ARG A 109 3.15 -6.76 5.34
CA ARG A 109 4.18 -6.69 6.37
C ARG A 109 3.95 -5.53 7.33
N LEU A 110 3.55 -4.38 6.83
CA LEU A 110 3.24 -3.22 7.66
C LEU A 110 2.01 -3.46 8.53
N ARG A 111 1.07 -4.24 8.03
CA ARG A 111 -0.13 -4.61 8.79
C ARG A 111 0.20 -5.51 9.96
N SER A 112 1.21 -6.34 9.84
CA SER A 112 1.61 -7.26 10.89
C SER A 112 2.05 -6.48 12.12
N ASP A 113 1.59 -6.91 13.28
CA ASP A 113 2.00 -6.32 14.55
C ASP A 113 3.42 -6.64 14.91
N ALA A 114 3.97 -7.66 14.29
CA ALA A 114 5.31 -8.13 14.60
C ALA A 114 6.30 -7.41 13.70
N PRO A 115 6.94 -6.33 14.17
CA PRO A 115 8.04 -5.74 13.43
C PRO A 115 9.16 -6.77 13.31
N PRO A 116 10.14 -6.56 12.40
CA PRO A 116 11.28 -7.46 12.31
C PRO A 116 11.91 -7.65 13.68
N PRO A 117 12.33 -8.86 14.04
CA PRO A 117 12.75 -9.17 15.40
C PRO A 117 13.75 -8.18 16.02
N GLY A 118 14.72 -7.77 15.26
CA GLY A 118 15.70 -6.79 15.76
C GLY A 118 15.09 -5.43 16.05
N THR A 119 14.10 -5.03 15.28
CA THR A 119 13.46 -3.73 15.45
C THR A 119 12.62 -3.67 16.71
N ALA A 120 11.84 -4.72 16.95
CA ALA A 120 11.00 -4.77 18.14
C ALA A 120 11.84 -4.71 19.42
N ILE A 121 12.87 -5.52 19.47
CA ILE A 121 13.75 -5.56 20.63
C ILE A 121 14.46 -4.24 20.84
N THR A 122 14.93 -3.64 19.78
CA THR A 122 15.63 -2.38 19.84
C THR A 122 14.74 -1.27 20.39
N VAL A 123 13.51 -1.18 19.91
CA VAL A 123 12.57 -0.17 20.39
C VAL A 123 12.33 -0.34 21.89
N ASP A 124 12.04 -1.54 22.34
CA ASP A 124 11.80 -1.80 23.75
C ASP A 124 13.01 -1.50 24.59
N ALA A 125 14.15 -1.90 24.13
CA ALA A 125 15.38 -1.66 24.85
C ALA A 125 15.66 -0.18 25.00
N LEU A 126 15.51 0.57 23.93
CA LEU A 126 15.72 2.00 23.95
C LEU A 126 14.64 2.72 24.75
N GLY A 127 13.41 2.24 24.67
CA GLY A 127 12.31 2.86 25.37
C GLY A 127 12.29 2.60 26.85
N LYS A 128 12.92 1.53 27.31
CA LYS A 128 12.85 1.13 28.71
C LYS A 128 14.09 1.41 29.47
N ARG A 129 15.19 0.92 29.00
CA ARG A 129 16.43 1.09 29.73
C ARG A 129 17.12 2.36 29.37
N VAL A 130 16.59 2.89 28.42
CA VAL A 130 16.94 4.21 28.02
C VAL A 130 15.67 4.96 28.06
#